data_430b87d966c14b8ae89297f8d9ced270
#
_entry.id   430b87d966c14b8ae89297f8d9ced270
#
_cell.length_a   1.000
_cell.length_b   1.000
_cell.length_c   1.000
_cell.angle_alpha   90.00
_cell.angle_beta   90.00
_cell.angle_gamma   90.00
#
_symmetry.space_group_name_H-M   'P 1'
#
loop_
_entity.id
_entity.type
_entity.pdbx_description
1 polymer ?
#
loop_
_entity_poly.entity_id
_entity_poly.type
_entity_poly.pdbx_seq_one_letter_code
_entity_poly.pdbx_strand_id
1 'polypeptide(L)'
;MEEVRPLAIWLLSDGAPGHLSQSRGVVDALATRRMVETRTIELKIRSPFWKRLGRLLLPRIRDTDTWLRRIYGLTPPAGQPALIVSSGANTLLANALLARRHGVPNVYSGTLKGYDPAAFAGVFTVVPLGVACNHVLPLPPVPGELARPLPPPTGEPRIAVLVGGDGAGYVFKEADWRAFGAGLAALARRDGARLLLTTSRRTGAVAEAWLRESIPVELIADAVWWSQAPRKVMRDFLGAASAIVVTEDSLSMVAESLYSGRPVVSVSPAVAQPNANDGAALQAYAERGLLVRQPLAGLADIAFPDCSTPVPDVQAEIADVVLALLEPTTP
;
A
#
# COMPACT_ATOMS: atom_id res chain seq x y z
N MET A 1 7.49 -36.77 16.35
CA MET A 1 6.98 -35.43 15.98
C MET A 1 8.10 -34.76 15.22
N GLU A 2 7.92 -34.61 13.91
CA GLU A 2 8.86 -33.84 13.08
C GLU A 2 8.76 -32.38 13.52
N GLU A 3 9.86 -31.81 13.92
CA GLU A 3 9.95 -30.42 14.35
C GLU A 3 9.63 -29.55 13.11
N VAL A 4 8.45 -28.96 13.06
CA VAL A 4 8.04 -28.10 11.93
C VAL A 4 8.94 -26.87 11.94
N ARG A 5 9.99 -26.88 11.10
CA ARG A 5 10.89 -25.76 10.95
C ARG A 5 10.17 -24.57 10.33
N PRO A 6 10.36 -23.36 10.84
CA PRO A 6 9.78 -22.17 10.25
C PRO A 6 10.36 -21.95 8.83
N LEU A 7 9.50 -21.44 7.93
CA LEU A 7 9.92 -21.04 6.59
C LEU A 7 10.75 -19.75 6.68
N ALA A 8 11.99 -19.80 6.22
CA ALA A 8 12.88 -18.63 6.18
C ALA A 8 12.47 -17.71 5.00
N ILE A 9 11.96 -16.53 5.28
CA ILE A 9 11.50 -15.55 4.29
C ILE A 9 12.47 -14.38 4.23
N TRP A 10 12.98 -14.05 3.04
CA TRP A 10 13.71 -12.81 2.83
C TRP A 10 12.78 -11.75 2.25
N LEU A 11 12.58 -10.68 3.04
CA LEU A 11 11.79 -9.53 2.68
C LEU A 11 12.73 -8.40 2.24
N LEU A 12 12.60 -7.94 0.98
CA LEU A 12 13.43 -6.87 0.46
C LEU A 12 12.70 -5.53 0.61
N SER A 13 13.41 -4.52 1.13
CA SER A 13 12.89 -3.18 1.38
C SER A 13 13.72 -2.12 0.68
N ASP A 14 13.09 -1.17 0.00
CA ASP A 14 13.74 0.04 -0.54
C ASP A 14 13.57 1.26 0.38
N GLY A 15 13.11 1.04 1.61
CA GLY A 15 12.90 2.06 2.63
C GLY A 15 11.58 2.83 2.50
N ALA A 16 10.77 2.57 1.47
CA ALA A 16 9.46 3.20 1.32
C ALA A 16 8.42 2.49 2.20
N PRO A 17 7.74 3.19 3.15
CA PRO A 17 6.80 2.56 4.08
C PRO A 17 5.68 1.77 3.41
N GLY A 18 5.08 2.31 2.33
CA GLY A 18 4.01 1.63 1.59
C GLY A 18 4.46 0.34 0.90
N HIS A 19 5.70 0.30 0.37
CA HIS A 19 6.27 -0.92 -0.22
C HIS A 19 6.54 -1.97 0.86
N LEU A 20 7.09 -1.54 1.99
CA LEU A 20 7.34 -2.43 3.12
C LEU A 20 6.03 -3.01 3.68
N SER A 21 4.98 -2.18 3.77
CA SER A 21 3.64 -2.60 4.18
C SER A 21 3.10 -3.70 3.27
N GLN A 22 3.15 -3.54 1.95
CA GLN A 22 2.71 -4.56 1.00
C GLN A 22 3.52 -5.86 1.10
N SER A 23 4.83 -5.77 1.22
CA SER A 23 5.70 -6.95 1.39
C SER A 23 5.40 -7.70 2.68
N ARG A 24 5.18 -6.98 3.79
CA ARG A 24 4.74 -7.57 5.07
C ARG A 24 3.39 -8.24 4.94
N GLY A 25 2.44 -7.62 4.23
CA GLY A 25 1.13 -8.21 4.00
C GLY A 25 1.19 -9.60 3.38
N VAL A 26 2.10 -9.83 2.43
CA VAL A 26 2.33 -11.17 1.85
C VAL A 26 2.89 -12.15 2.88
N VAL A 27 3.86 -11.71 3.69
CA VAL A 27 4.46 -12.55 4.73
C VAL A 27 3.46 -12.88 5.84
N ASP A 28 2.68 -11.89 6.27
CA ASP A 28 1.68 -12.06 7.33
C ASP A 28 0.53 -12.97 6.86
N ALA A 29 0.14 -12.88 5.58
CA ALA A 29 -0.81 -13.81 4.99
C ALA A 29 -0.30 -15.27 5.08
N LEU A 30 0.95 -15.52 4.69
CA LEU A 30 1.57 -16.83 4.81
C LEU A 30 1.67 -17.28 6.28
N ALA A 31 1.95 -16.36 7.20
CA ALA A 31 2.05 -16.64 8.63
C ALA A 31 0.73 -17.13 9.24
N THR A 32 -0.41 -16.90 8.61
CA THR A 32 -1.70 -17.46 9.04
C THR A 32 -1.79 -18.98 8.84
N ARG A 33 -0.97 -19.56 7.98
CA ARG A 33 -1.00 -20.98 7.58
C ARG A 33 0.26 -21.76 7.97
N ARG A 34 1.41 -21.09 8.10
CA ARG A 34 2.72 -21.72 8.35
C ARG A 34 3.57 -20.86 9.28
N MET A 35 4.41 -21.49 10.10
CA MET A 35 5.41 -20.76 10.87
C MET A 35 6.44 -20.15 9.92
N VAL A 36 6.70 -18.85 10.07
CA VAL A 36 7.65 -18.09 9.24
C VAL A 36 8.70 -17.39 10.10
N GLU A 37 9.92 -17.35 9.60
CA GLU A 37 11.00 -16.52 10.14
C GLU A 37 11.40 -15.51 9.07
N THR A 38 11.27 -14.22 9.37
CA THR A 38 11.46 -13.15 8.39
C THR A 38 12.77 -12.42 8.61
N ARG A 39 13.57 -12.30 7.55
CA ARG A 39 14.76 -11.46 7.51
C ARG A 39 14.54 -10.31 6.54
N THR A 40 14.55 -9.08 7.04
CA THR A 40 14.47 -7.88 6.19
C THR A 40 15.86 -7.50 5.66
N ILE A 41 15.95 -7.26 4.34
CA ILE A 41 17.16 -6.84 3.63
C ILE A 41 16.91 -5.46 3.04
N GLU A 42 17.59 -4.46 3.58
CA GLU A 42 17.50 -3.09 3.08
C GLU A 42 18.31 -2.90 1.79
N LEU A 43 17.70 -2.30 0.78
CA LEU A 43 18.29 -2.07 -0.53
C LEU A 43 18.39 -0.57 -0.81
N LYS A 44 19.58 -0.12 -1.18
CA LYS A 44 19.81 1.23 -1.69
C LYS A 44 20.44 1.15 -3.07
N ILE A 45 19.81 1.77 -4.07
CA ILE A 45 20.40 1.82 -5.41
C ILE A 45 21.61 2.74 -5.38
N ARG A 46 22.78 2.16 -5.65
CA ARG A 46 24.04 2.91 -5.80
C ARG A 46 24.29 3.34 -7.24
N SER A 47 23.76 2.59 -8.21
CA SER A 47 23.95 2.88 -9.62
C SER A 47 22.66 2.66 -10.44
N PRO A 48 21.95 3.76 -10.81
CA PRO A 48 20.82 3.68 -11.71
C PRO A 48 21.16 3.14 -13.11
N PHE A 49 22.39 3.39 -13.58
CA PHE A 49 22.87 2.89 -14.86
C PHE A 49 22.93 1.35 -14.86
N TRP A 50 23.60 0.76 -13.88
CA TRP A 50 23.70 -0.69 -13.75
C TRP A 50 22.34 -1.35 -13.51
N LYS A 51 21.42 -0.67 -12.81
CA LYS A 51 20.04 -1.14 -12.64
C LYS A 51 19.31 -1.26 -13.98
N ARG A 52 19.41 -0.23 -14.85
CA ARG A 52 18.78 -0.24 -16.19
C ARG A 52 19.38 -1.34 -17.06
N LEU A 53 20.71 -1.45 -17.09
CA LEU A 53 21.43 -2.48 -17.83
C LEU A 53 21.09 -3.88 -17.31
N GLY A 54 21.07 -4.07 -15.99
CA GLY A 54 20.71 -5.33 -15.34
C GLY A 54 19.29 -5.79 -15.67
N ARG A 55 18.31 -4.86 -15.79
CA ARG A 55 16.97 -5.19 -16.25
C ARG A 55 16.99 -5.80 -17.66
N LEU A 56 17.72 -5.17 -18.60
CA LEU A 56 17.81 -5.64 -19.98
C LEU A 56 18.55 -6.98 -20.11
N LEU A 57 19.59 -7.17 -19.29
CA LEU A 57 20.44 -8.37 -19.32
C LEU A 57 19.96 -9.47 -18.36
N LEU A 58 18.90 -9.25 -17.59
CA LEU A 58 18.43 -10.18 -16.56
C LEU A 58 18.40 -11.65 -17.01
N PRO A 59 17.87 -12.00 -18.21
CA PRO A 59 17.88 -13.41 -18.64
C PRO A 59 19.28 -14.02 -18.80
N ARG A 60 20.29 -13.18 -19.08
CA ARG A 60 21.68 -13.61 -19.38
C ARG A 60 22.63 -13.50 -18.18
N ILE A 61 22.19 -12.88 -17.08
CA ILE A 61 23.04 -12.74 -15.88
C ILE A 61 23.25 -14.12 -15.25
N ARG A 62 24.50 -14.55 -15.17
CA ARG A 62 24.93 -15.78 -14.47
C ARG A 62 25.56 -15.45 -13.11
N ASP A 63 26.40 -14.43 -13.03
CA ASP A 63 27.04 -13.96 -11.80
C ASP A 63 26.16 -12.94 -11.07
N THR A 64 25.19 -13.43 -10.31
CA THR A 64 24.22 -12.62 -9.56
C THR A 64 24.89 -11.77 -8.48
N ASP A 65 25.96 -12.28 -7.85
CA ASP A 65 26.64 -11.60 -6.74
C ASP A 65 27.34 -10.32 -7.20
N THR A 66 28.00 -10.35 -8.36
CA THR A 66 28.65 -9.17 -8.92
C THR A 66 27.61 -8.10 -9.27
N TRP A 67 26.45 -8.47 -9.83
CA TRP A 67 25.38 -7.52 -10.12
C TRP A 67 24.74 -6.93 -8.87
N LEU A 68 24.47 -7.74 -7.83
CA LEU A 68 23.95 -7.27 -6.56
C LEU A 68 24.92 -6.27 -5.88
N ARG A 69 26.22 -6.56 -5.90
CA ARG A 69 27.24 -5.64 -5.37
C ARG A 69 27.33 -4.33 -6.15
N ARG A 70 27.33 -4.38 -7.48
CA ARG A 70 27.43 -3.17 -8.33
C ARG A 70 26.24 -2.25 -8.21
N ILE A 71 25.02 -2.82 -8.12
CA ILE A 71 23.79 -2.04 -8.14
C ILE A 71 23.41 -1.54 -6.74
N TYR A 72 23.50 -2.44 -5.76
CA TYR A 72 23.01 -2.18 -4.39
C TYR A 72 24.12 -2.10 -3.35
N GLY A 73 25.35 -2.50 -3.69
CA GLY A 73 26.41 -2.74 -2.71
C GLY A 73 26.07 -3.90 -1.77
N LEU A 74 25.19 -4.79 -2.21
CA LEU A 74 24.70 -5.89 -1.41
C LEU A 74 25.62 -7.10 -1.56
N THR A 75 26.13 -7.60 -0.44
CA THR A 75 26.63 -8.96 -0.31
C THR A 75 25.47 -9.80 0.24
N PRO A 76 24.99 -10.80 -0.51
CA PRO A 76 23.88 -11.62 -0.03
C PRO A 76 24.17 -12.19 1.35
N PRO A 77 23.22 -12.14 2.28
CA PRO A 77 23.43 -12.69 3.61
C PRO A 77 23.58 -14.21 3.56
N ALA A 78 24.25 -14.78 4.56
CA ALA A 78 24.31 -16.23 4.74
C ALA A 78 22.92 -16.79 5.06
N GLY A 79 22.69 -18.04 4.63
CA GLY A 79 21.44 -18.76 4.82
C GLY A 79 20.72 -19.06 3.50
N GLN A 80 19.73 -19.94 3.57
CA GLN A 80 18.92 -20.37 2.45
C GLN A 80 17.47 -19.96 2.72
N PRO A 81 16.92 -18.94 2.00
CA PRO A 81 15.52 -18.62 2.13
C PRO A 81 14.64 -19.70 1.47
N ALA A 82 13.41 -19.84 1.93
CA ALA A 82 12.39 -20.61 1.26
C ALA A 82 11.63 -19.76 0.22
N LEU A 83 11.57 -18.45 0.45
CA LEU A 83 10.85 -17.49 -0.40
C LEU A 83 11.50 -16.11 -0.32
N ILE A 84 11.45 -15.37 -1.43
CA ILE A 84 11.84 -13.96 -1.48
C ILE A 84 10.61 -13.12 -1.79
N VAL A 85 10.34 -12.12 -0.95
CA VAL A 85 9.17 -11.24 -1.07
C VAL A 85 9.63 -9.79 -1.20
N SER A 86 9.04 -9.04 -2.11
CA SER A 86 9.28 -7.60 -2.20
C SER A 86 8.13 -6.81 -2.84
N SER A 87 8.17 -5.51 -2.64
CA SER A 87 7.37 -4.50 -3.36
C SER A 87 8.24 -3.28 -3.66
N GLY A 88 7.81 -2.48 -4.63
CA GLY A 88 8.52 -1.28 -5.06
C GLY A 88 9.54 -1.51 -6.17
N ALA A 89 9.55 -0.61 -7.17
CA ALA A 89 10.33 -0.76 -8.40
C ALA A 89 11.86 -0.88 -8.19
N ASN A 90 12.35 -0.48 -7.01
CA ASN A 90 13.77 -0.55 -6.69
C ASN A 90 14.21 -1.95 -6.26
N THR A 91 13.29 -2.80 -5.83
CA THR A 91 13.58 -4.15 -5.35
C THR A 91 13.49 -5.23 -6.45
N LEU A 92 12.80 -4.96 -7.58
CA LEU A 92 12.53 -5.94 -8.65
C LEU A 92 13.77 -6.73 -9.09
N LEU A 93 14.86 -6.02 -9.39
CA LEU A 93 16.06 -6.68 -9.89
C LEU A 93 16.75 -7.53 -8.79
N ALA A 94 16.83 -7.02 -7.57
CA ALA A 94 17.38 -7.78 -6.44
C ALA A 94 16.52 -9.01 -6.13
N ASN A 95 15.20 -8.88 -6.19
CA ASN A 95 14.26 -9.99 -6.01
C ASN A 95 14.54 -11.12 -7.01
N ALA A 96 14.58 -10.82 -8.31
CA ALA A 96 14.86 -11.80 -9.35
C ALA A 96 16.28 -12.43 -9.26
N LEU A 97 17.30 -11.62 -8.94
CA LEU A 97 18.67 -12.09 -8.82
C LEU A 97 18.88 -13.00 -7.60
N LEU A 98 18.30 -12.65 -6.45
CA LEU A 98 18.39 -13.46 -5.24
C LEU A 98 17.61 -14.77 -5.39
N ALA A 99 16.41 -14.73 -5.98
CA ALA A 99 15.65 -15.94 -6.28
C ALA A 99 16.43 -16.91 -7.15
N ARG A 100 17.03 -16.41 -8.23
CA ARG A 100 17.91 -17.22 -9.11
C ARG A 100 19.12 -17.78 -8.38
N ARG A 101 19.78 -16.95 -7.55
CA ARG A 101 20.96 -17.34 -6.79
C ARG A 101 20.68 -18.52 -5.85
N HIS A 102 19.54 -18.50 -5.21
CA HIS A 102 19.17 -19.49 -4.20
C HIS A 102 18.30 -20.63 -4.76
N GLY A 103 17.85 -20.52 -6.03
CA GLY A 103 16.98 -21.53 -6.64
C GLY A 103 15.60 -21.62 -5.93
N VAL A 104 15.06 -20.50 -5.45
CA VAL A 104 13.82 -20.45 -4.68
C VAL A 104 12.77 -19.59 -5.38
N PRO A 105 11.47 -19.84 -5.12
CA PRO A 105 10.43 -18.98 -5.63
C PRO A 105 10.54 -17.55 -5.09
N ASN A 106 9.98 -16.61 -5.82
CA ASN A 106 9.92 -15.21 -5.45
C ASN A 106 8.54 -14.63 -5.74
N VAL A 107 8.12 -13.72 -4.88
CA VAL A 107 6.87 -13.00 -5.00
C VAL A 107 7.13 -11.49 -5.03
N TYR A 108 6.42 -10.81 -5.90
CA TYR A 108 6.46 -9.37 -6.00
C TYR A 108 5.05 -8.77 -5.93
N SER A 109 4.85 -7.74 -5.09
CA SER A 109 3.60 -6.98 -5.07
C SER A 109 3.77 -5.67 -5.82
N GLY A 110 3.06 -5.52 -6.94
CA GLY A 110 3.10 -4.35 -7.81
C GLY A 110 3.35 -4.68 -9.28
N THR A 111 3.49 -3.65 -10.12
CA THR A 111 3.69 -3.81 -11.56
C THR A 111 5.15 -4.06 -11.94
N LEU A 112 5.39 -4.92 -12.90
CA LEU A 112 6.75 -5.39 -13.27
C LEU A 112 7.66 -4.32 -13.92
N LYS A 113 7.13 -3.16 -14.31
CA LYS A 113 7.92 -2.04 -14.87
C LYS A 113 8.85 -2.45 -16.03
N GLY A 114 8.40 -3.39 -16.86
CA GLY A 114 9.14 -3.89 -18.03
C GLY A 114 10.24 -4.92 -17.70
N TYR A 115 10.20 -5.53 -16.52
CA TYR A 115 10.96 -6.75 -16.23
C TYR A 115 10.28 -7.96 -16.87
N ASP A 116 11.09 -8.96 -17.23
CA ASP A 116 10.62 -10.23 -17.77
C ASP A 116 9.76 -10.96 -16.73
N PRO A 117 8.49 -11.25 -17.03
CA PRO A 117 7.61 -11.98 -16.11
C PRO A 117 8.14 -13.36 -15.71
N ALA A 118 8.90 -14.04 -16.58
CA ALA A 118 9.50 -15.34 -16.29
C ALA A 118 10.53 -15.31 -15.16
N ALA A 119 10.97 -14.12 -14.71
CA ALA A 119 11.86 -13.97 -13.56
C ALA A 119 11.14 -13.99 -12.21
N PHE A 120 9.81 -14.13 -12.21
CA PHE A 120 8.98 -14.08 -11.00
C PHE A 120 8.06 -15.29 -10.94
N ALA A 121 8.03 -15.96 -9.78
CA ALA A 121 7.13 -17.07 -9.54
C ALA A 121 5.69 -16.59 -9.33
N GLY A 122 5.51 -15.46 -8.61
CA GLY A 122 4.20 -14.85 -8.39
C GLY A 122 4.26 -13.33 -8.35
N VAL A 123 3.25 -12.68 -8.92
CA VAL A 123 3.11 -11.22 -8.93
C VAL A 123 1.70 -10.85 -8.51
N PHE A 124 1.57 -10.12 -7.40
CA PHE A 124 0.29 -9.63 -6.91
C PHE A 124 0.00 -8.22 -7.40
N THR A 125 -1.16 -8.02 -8.01
CA THR A 125 -1.63 -6.69 -8.47
C THR A 125 -3.13 -6.56 -8.27
N VAL A 126 -3.63 -5.34 -8.28
CA VAL A 126 -5.08 -5.05 -8.28
C VAL A 126 -5.64 -5.00 -9.72
N VAL A 127 -4.78 -4.71 -10.68
CA VAL A 127 -5.12 -4.60 -12.10
C VAL A 127 -4.40 -5.70 -12.88
N PRO A 128 -5.08 -6.40 -13.80
CA PRO A 128 -4.46 -7.45 -14.58
C PRO A 128 -3.24 -6.98 -15.38
N LEU A 129 -2.17 -7.77 -15.38
CA LEU A 129 -0.97 -7.54 -16.21
C LEU A 129 -0.97 -8.36 -17.50
N GLY A 130 -1.87 -9.34 -17.66
CA GLY A 130 -1.92 -10.22 -18.83
C GLY A 130 -0.75 -11.21 -18.94
N VAL A 131 -0.13 -11.59 -17.81
CA VAL A 131 1.00 -12.55 -17.74
C VAL A 131 0.67 -13.69 -16.80
N ALA A 132 1.22 -14.89 -17.05
CA ALA A 132 0.85 -16.11 -16.35
C ALA A 132 1.15 -16.08 -14.82
N CYS A 133 2.23 -15.42 -14.40
CA CYS A 133 2.59 -15.31 -12.98
C CYS A 133 1.77 -14.26 -12.21
N ASN A 134 0.81 -13.57 -12.85
CA ASN A 134 0.03 -12.51 -12.23
C ASN A 134 -1.21 -13.06 -11.52
N HIS A 135 -1.33 -12.77 -10.25
CA HIS A 135 -2.50 -12.99 -9.41
C HIS A 135 -3.16 -11.65 -9.11
N VAL A 136 -4.39 -11.47 -9.59
CA VAL A 136 -5.14 -10.22 -9.45
C VAL A 136 -5.94 -10.26 -8.17
N LEU A 137 -5.55 -9.45 -7.19
CA LEU A 137 -6.21 -9.34 -5.91
C LEU A 137 -7.27 -8.23 -5.92
N PRO A 138 -8.34 -8.36 -5.17
CA PRO A 138 -9.34 -7.29 -5.03
C PRO A 138 -8.77 -6.05 -4.32
N LEU A 139 -7.84 -6.22 -3.38
CA LEU A 139 -7.10 -5.19 -2.66
C LEU A 139 -5.61 -5.56 -2.59
N PRO A 140 -4.69 -4.60 -2.48
CA PRO A 140 -3.26 -4.90 -2.35
C PRO A 140 -2.96 -5.54 -0.99
N PRO A 141 -1.88 -6.33 -0.86
CA PRO A 141 -1.46 -6.86 0.43
C PRO A 141 -1.22 -5.74 1.45
N VAL A 142 -1.67 -5.93 2.69
CA VAL A 142 -1.39 -5.06 3.84
C VAL A 142 -1.01 -5.92 5.04
N PRO A 143 -0.29 -5.36 6.05
CA PRO A 143 0.03 -6.09 7.28
C PRO A 143 -1.19 -6.72 7.94
N GLY A 144 -1.03 -7.89 8.55
CA GLY A 144 -2.12 -8.71 9.07
C GLY A 144 -3.00 -8.01 10.09
N GLU A 145 -2.43 -7.09 10.88
CA GLU A 145 -3.19 -6.25 11.80
C GLU A 145 -4.13 -5.25 11.10
N LEU A 146 -3.87 -4.91 9.83
CA LEU A 146 -4.68 -4.00 9.02
C LEU A 146 -5.61 -4.75 8.06
N ALA A 147 -5.39 -6.03 7.83
CA ALA A 147 -6.08 -6.83 6.83
C ALA A 147 -7.47 -7.34 7.26
N ARG A 148 -7.95 -6.94 8.42
CA ARG A 148 -9.25 -7.37 8.96
C ARG A 148 -10.15 -6.17 9.20
N PRO A 149 -11.45 -6.28 8.90
CA PRO A 149 -12.41 -5.26 9.26
C PRO A 149 -12.33 -4.94 10.75
N LEU A 150 -12.39 -3.66 11.05
CA LEU A 150 -12.38 -3.19 12.43
C LEU A 150 -13.79 -3.32 13.05
N PRO A 151 -13.91 -3.57 14.36
CA PRO A 151 -15.20 -3.61 15.02
C PRO A 151 -15.97 -2.28 14.84
N PRO A 152 -17.30 -2.28 14.85
CA PRO A 152 -18.08 -1.05 14.75
C PRO A 152 -17.61 -0.01 15.77
N PRO A 153 -17.50 1.28 15.40
CA PRO A 153 -17.11 2.32 16.33
C PRO A 153 -18.22 2.54 17.37
N THR A 154 -17.83 2.95 18.54
CA THR A 154 -18.75 3.29 19.63
C THR A 154 -18.67 4.78 19.95
N GLY A 155 -19.78 5.37 20.41
CA GLY A 155 -19.85 6.78 20.81
C GLY A 155 -20.32 7.71 19.69
N GLU A 156 -19.90 8.97 19.78
CA GLU A 156 -20.28 10.01 18.81
C GLU A 156 -19.76 9.70 17.40
N PRO A 157 -20.52 10.03 16.34
CA PRO A 157 -20.06 9.86 14.97
C PRO A 157 -18.75 10.60 14.70
N ARG A 158 -17.80 9.91 14.06
CA ARG A 158 -16.50 10.49 13.70
C ARG A 158 -16.16 10.15 12.26
N ILE A 159 -15.54 11.09 11.56
CA ILE A 159 -15.01 10.89 10.21
C ILE A 159 -13.49 10.92 10.30
N ALA A 160 -12.84 9.84 9.92
CA ALA A 160 -11.39 9.84 9.75
C ALA A 160 -11.03 10.55 8.44
N VAL A 161 -10.08 11.47 8.50
CA VAL A 161 -9.59 12.26 7.36
C VAL A 161 -8.11 11.99 7.18
N LEU A 162 -7.76 11.26 6.12
CA LEU A 162 -6.40 10.85 5.81
C LEU A 162 -5.85 11.69 4.66
N VAL A 163 -4.90 12.55 4.96
CA VAL A 163 -4.41 13.58 4.04
C VAL A 163 -3.00 13.28 3.56
N GLY A 164 -2.86 13.02 2.27
CA GLY A 164 -1.58 12.89 1.58
C GLY A 164 -0.99 14.25 1.23
N GLY A 165 -0.84 14.53 -0.05
CA GLY A 165 -0.27 15.78 -0.58
C GLY A 165 0.23 15.60 -2.00
N ASP A 166 1.08 16.51 -2.46
CA ASP A 166 1.63 16.46 -3.82
C ASP A 166 2.39 15.15 -4.08
N GLY A 167 2.18 14.58 -5.26
CA GLY A 167 2.84 13.37 -5.70
C GLY A 167 1.90 12.41 -6.44
N ALA A 168 2.45 11.36 -7.01
CA ALA A 168 1.72 10.35 -7.79
C ALA A 168 0.84 10.91 -8.93
N GLY A 169 1.14 12.12 -9.42
CA GLY A 169 0.36 12.81 -10.45
C GLY A 169 -0.73 13.74 -9.91
N TYR A 170 -0.79 13.95 -8.60
CA TYR A 170 -1.70 14.89 -7.96
C TYR A 170 -0.96 16.16 -7.54
N VAL A 171 -1.56 17.33 -7.77
CA VAL A 171 -1.04 18.64 -7.36
C VAL A 171 -2.14 19.42 -6.67
N PHE A 172 -1.92 19.73 -5.41
CA PHE A 172 -2.88 20.46 -4.56
C PHE A 172 -2.47 21.95 -4.47
N LYS A 173 -3.32 22.83 -4.93
CA LYS A 173 -3.17 24.29 -4.79
C LYS A 173 -3.79 24.78 -3.48
N GLU A 174 -3.50 26.01 -3.09
CA GLU A 174 -4.15 26.65 -1.94
C GLU A 174 -5.67 26.58 -2.01
N ALA A 175 -6.24 26.84 -3.19
CA ALA A 175 -7.69 26.76 -3.39
C ALA A 175 -8.27 25.35 -3.11
N ASP A 176 -7.53 24.30 -3.48
CA ASP A 176 -7.93 22.90 -3.20
C ASP A 176 -7.91 22.64 -1.69
N TRP A 177 -6.86 23.09 -0.97
CA TRP A 177 -6.76 22.89 0.47
C TRP A 177 -7.86 23.64 1.24
N ARG A 178 -8.14 24.89 0.85
CA ARG A 178 -9.23 25.68 1.46
C ARG A 178 -10.59 25.07 1.17
N ALA A 179 -10.85 24.65 -0.07
CA ALA A 179 -12.08 23.94 -0.45
C ALA A 179 -12.23 22.62 0.29
N PHE A 180 -11.13 21.87 0.47
CA PHE A 180 -11.11 20.63 1.24
C PHE A 180 -11.50 20.87 2.70
N GLY A 181 -10.86 21.83 3.37
CA GLY A 181 -11.18 22.17 4.76
C GLY A 181 -12.63 22.64 4.92
N ALA A 182 -13.12 23.52 4.03
CA ALA A 182 -14.51 23.98 4.06
C ALA A 182 -15.51 22.83 3.80
N GLY A 183 -15.22 21.95 2.83
CA GLY A 183 -16.02 20.77 2.54
C GLY A 183 -16.09 19.79 3.73
N LEU A 184 -14.96 19.52 4.38
CA LEU A 184 -14.92 18.71 5.60
C LEU A 184 -15.74 19.32 6.74
N ALA A 185 -15.66 20.63 6.93
CA ALA A 185 -16.44 21.33 7.95
C ALA A 185 -17.96 21.25 7.68
N ALA A 186 -18.36 21.41 6.42
CA ALA A 186 -19.76 21.28 6.01
C ALA A 186 -20.26 19.84 6.20
N LEU A 187 -19.50 18.85 5.76
CA LEU A 187 -19.78 17.43 5.91
C LEU A 187 -19.94 17.05 7.39
N ALA A 188 -18.99 17.45 8.24
CA ALA A 188 -19.02 17.16 9.67
C ALA A 188 -20.26 17.76 10.36
N ARG A 189 -20.64 19.00 10.01
CA ARG A 189 -21.86 19.64 10.56
C ARG A 189 -23.14 18.95 10.09
N ARG A 190 -23.22 18.61 8.80
CA ARG A 190 -24.38 17.91 8.23
C ARG A 190 -24.62 16.57 8.91
N ASP A 191 -23.56 15.81 9.14
CA ASP A 191 -23.63 14.44 9.66
C ASP A 191 -23.56 14.38 11.21
N GLY A 192 -23.47 15.53 11.88
CA GLY A 192 -23.32 15.61 13.35
C GLY A 192 -22.03 14.89 13.83
N ALA A 193 -21.00 14.86 13.00
CA ALA A 193 -19.77 14.14 13.26
C ALA A 193 -18.61 15.05 13.65
N ARG A 194 -17.59 14.49 14.30
CA ARG A 194 -16.30 15.17 14.54
C ARG A 194 -15.19 14.53 13.72
N LEU A 195 -14.17 15.32 13.38
CA LEU A 195 -13.10 14.90 12.51
C LEU A 195 -11.91 14.32 13.31
N LEU A 196 -11.41 13.18 12.83
CA LEU A 196 -10.10 12.60 13.23
C LEU A 196 -9.15 12.80 12.05
N LEU A 197 -8.33 13.86 12.08
CA LEU A 197 -7.55 14.29 10.94
C LEU A 197 -6.07 13.92 11.10
N THR A 198 -5.48 13.30 10.09
CA THR A 198 -4.02 13.12 10.03
C THR A 198 -3.48 13.56 8.68
N THR A 199 -2.45 14.40 8.72
CA THR A 199 -1.68 14.80 7.54
C THR A 199 -0.46 13.90 7.37
N SER A 200 0.22 14.04 6.25
CA SER A 200 1.43 13.30 5.90
C SER A 200 2.64 14.22 5.71
N ARG A 201 3.82 13.62 5.58
CA ARG A 201 5.03 14.35 5.22
C ARG A 201 4.87 15.17 3.91
N ARG A 202 4.04 14.68 2.96
CA ARG A 202 3.82 15.32 1.65
C ARG A 202 2.86 16.50 1.72
N THR A 203 2.04 16.59 2.75
CA THR A 203 1.10 17.71 2.96
C THR A 203 1.87 19.02 3.14
N GLY A 204 2.87 19.02 4.03
CA GLY A 204 3.69 20.20 4.31
C GLY A 204 3.01 21.25 5.21
N ALA A 205 3.80 22.05 5.89
CA ALA A 205 3.33 23.01 6.90
C ALA A 205 2.39 24.08 6.35
N VAL A 206 2.60 24.52 5.10
CA VAL A 206 1.76 25.55 4.46
C VAL A 206 0.34 25.04 4.19
N ALA A 207 0.21 23.83 3.63
CA ALA A 207 -1.09 23.21 3.40
C ALA A 207 -1.82 22.90 4.71
N GLU A 208 -1.09 22.46 5.74
CA GLU A 208 -1.62 22.27 7.08
C GLU A 208 -2.19 23.57 7.68
N ALA A 209 -1.54 24.72 7.43
CA ALA A 209 -2.05 26.01 7.87
C ALA A 209 -3.38 26.36 7.18
N TRP A 210 -3.47 26.18 5.86
CA TRP A 210 -4.72 26.42 5.12
C TRP A 210 -5.87 25.50 5.58
N LEU A 211 -5.59 24.23 5.88
CA LEU A 211 -6.59 23.31 6.44
C LEU A 211 -7.08 23.77 7.82
N ARG A 212 -6.15 24.19 8.70
CA ARG A 212 -6.50 24.70 10.03
C ARG A 212 -7.36 25.97 9.99
N GLU A 213 -7.04 26.87 9.09
CA GLU A 213 -7.83 28.10 8.89
C GLU A 213 -9.24 27.80 8.38
N SER A 214 -9.40 26.70 7.64
CA SER A 214 -10.67 26.34 6.98
C SER A 214 -11.55 25.39 7.78
N ILE A 215 -11.02 24.73 8.82
CA ILE A 215 -11.76 23.78 9.66
C ILE A 215 -11.93 24.36 11.06
N PRO A 216 -13.15 24.68 11.50
CA PRO A 216 -13.40 25.13 12.88
C PRO A 216 -12.93 24.10 13.91
N VAL A 217 -12.24 24.58 14.96
CA VAL A 217 -11.59 23.69 15.94
C VAL A 217 -12.57 22.81 16.70
N GLU A 218 -13.79 23.26 16.92
CA GLU A 218 -14.87 22.52 17.57
C GLU A 218 -15.32 21.27 16.81
N LEU A 219 -15.07 21.23 15.49
CA LEU A 219 -15.34 20.04 14.66
C LEU A 219 -14.23 19.01 14.70
N ILE A 220 -13.08 19.33 15.28
CA ILE A 220 -11.93 18.43 15.36
C ILE A 220 -11.97 17.67 16.69
N ALA A 221 -12.11 16.35 16.64
CA ALA A 221 -11.99 15.47 17.81
C ALA A 221 -10.53 15.23 18.17
N ASP A 222 -9.68 15.00 17.16
CA ASP A 222 -8.24 14.84 17.27
C ASP A 222 -7.57 15.16 15.93
N ALA A 223 -6.37 15.72 15.97
CA ALA A 223 -5.61 16.01 14.75
C ALA A 223 -4.12 15.74 14.92
N VAL A 224 -3.54 15.10 13.91
CA VAL A 224 -2.10 14.93 13.76
C VAL A 224 -1.60 15.75 12.59
N TRP A 225 -0.97 16.86 12.92
CA TRP A 225 -0.30 17.72 11.95
C TRP A 225 1.16 17.27 11.84
N TRP A 226 1.48 16.60 10.73
CA TRP A 226 2.79 15.95 10.53
C TRP A 226 3.96 16.93 10.74
N SER A 227 3.83 18.17 10.26
CA SER A 227 4.89 19.16 10.37
C SER A 227 5.19 19.61 11.80
N GLN A 228 4.30 19.32 12.77
CA GLN A 228 4.45 19.76 14.16
C GLN A 228 4.74 18.61 15.11
N ALA A 229 3.90 17.58 15.13
CA ALA A 229 3.98 16.48 16.09
C ALA A 229 3.52 15.16 15.42
N PRO A 230 4.35 14.54 14.56
CA PRO A 230 3.98 13.31 13.90
C PRO A 230 3.83 12.18 14.93
N ARG A 231 2.72 11.45 14.86
CA ARG A 231 2.45 10.24 15.63
C ARG A 231 1.69 9.21 14.80
N LYS A 232 1.82 7.95 15.14
CA LYS A 232 1.12 6.85 14.46
C LYS A 232 -0.31 6.78 14.99
N VAL A 233 -1.28 7.12 14.16
CA VAL A 233 -2.71 7.15 14.54
C VAL A 233 -3.61 6.41 13.56
N MET A 234 -3.09 5.87 12.48
CA MET A 234 -3.89 5.29 11.41
C MET A 234 -4.90 4.27 11.95
N ARG A 235 -4.44 3.29 12.70
CA ARG A 235 -5.31 2.25 13.27
C ARG A 235 -6.33 2.80 14.25
N ASP A 236 -5.92 3.72 15.11
CA ASP A 236 -6.81 4.32 16.12
C ASP A 236 -7.91 5.15 15.45
N PHE A 237 -7.55 5.97 14.46
CA PHE A 237 -8.49 6.80 13.74
C PHE A 237 -9.46 5.97 12.90
N LEU A 238 -8.96 4.98 12.16
CA LEU A 238 -9.81 4.06 11.40
C LEU A 238 -10.74 3.26 12.32
N GLY A 239 -10.26 2.85 13.50
CA GLY A 239 -11.07 2.12 14.49
C GLY A 239 -12.17 2.95 15.11
N ALA A 240 -11.91 4.24 15.38
CA ALA A 240 -12.85 5.16 16.01
C ALA A 240 -13.81 5.86 15.01
N ALA A 241 -13.58 5.73 13.70
CA ALA A 241 -14.35 6.38 12.68
C ALA A 241 -15.58 5.58 12.24
N SER A 242 -16.68 6.26 11.95
CA SER A 242 -17.87 5.71 11.30
C SER A 242 -17.78 5.79 9.77
N ALA A 243 -16.94 6.69 9.24
CA ALA A 243 -16.71 6.88 7.82
C ALA A 243 -15.31 7.47 7.58
N ILE A 244 -14.80 7.38 6.36
CA ILE A 244 -13.43 7.80 6.01
C ILE A 244 -13.44 8.67 4.77
N VAL A 245 -12.69 9.78 4.84
CA VAL A 245 -12.30 10.60 3.70
C VAL A 245 -10.79 10.47 3.52
N VAL A 246 -10.34 10.09 2.33
CA VAL A 246 -8.91 9.88 2.04
C VAL A 246 -8.52 10.54 0.72
N THR A 247 -7.35 11.18 0.65
CA THR A 247 -6.85 11.75 -0.61
C THR A 247 -6.27 10.65 -1.51
N GLU A 248 -6.57 10.70 -2.81
CA GLU A 248 -6.23 9.65 -3.81
C GLU A 248 -4.74 9.50 -4.10
N ASP A 249 -3.93 10.49 -3.78
CA ASP A 249 -2.48 10.49 -4.02
C ASP A 249 -1.71 9.40 -3.24
N SER A 250 -2.36 8.77 -2.26
CA SER A 250 -1.76 7.71 -1.45
C SER A 250 -2.56 6.41 -1.50
N LEU A 251 -2.27 5.57 -2.50
CA LEU A 251 -2.94 4.26 -2.63
C LEU A 251 -2.78 3.37 -1.39
N SER A 252 -1.70 3.51 -0.61
CA SER A 252 -1.55 2.75 0.64
C SER A 252 -2.56 3.20 1.68
N MET A 253 -2.80 4.52 1.84
CA MET A 253 -3.82 5.03 2.75
C MET A 253 -5.22 4.65 2.28
N VAL A 254 -5.48 4.69 0.96
CA VAL A 254 -6.75 4.20 0.39
C VAL A 254 -6.95 2.73 0.72
N ALA A 255 -5.95 1.87 0.47
CA ALA A 255 -6.04 0.44 0.77
C ALA A 255 -6.30 0.17 2.25
N GLU A 256 -5.56 0.80 3.16
CA GLU A 256 -5.76 0.68 4.60
C GLU A 256 -7.16 1.13 5.04
N SER A 257 -7.70 2.19 4.40
CA SER A 257 -9.07 2.63 4.61
C SER A 257 -10.09 1.57 4.21
N LEU A 258 -9.92 0.95 3.04
CA LEU A 258 -10.81 -0.09 2.53
C LEU A 258 -10.83 -1.33 3.44
N TYR A 259 -9.68 -1.75 3.95
CA TYR A 259 -9.59 -2.87 4.88
C TYR A 259 -10.29 -2.62 6.22
N SER A 260 -10.47 -1.36 6.61
CA SER A 260 -11.18 -1.04 7.85
C SER A 260 -12.65 -1.48 7.87
N GLY A 261 -13.24 -1.72 6.68
CA GLY A 261 -14.66 -2.04 6.53
C GLY A 261 -15.60 -0.85 6.76
N ARG A 262 -15.06 0.39 6.75
CA ARG A 262 -15.84 1.62 6.87
C ARG A 262 -16.25 2.13 5.48
N PRO A 263 -17.33 2.92 5.37
CA PRO A 263 -17.61 3.71 4.18
C PRO A 263 -16.42 4.61 3.84
N VAL A 264 -15.92 4.53 2.60
CA VAL A 264 -14.75 5.28 2.14
C VAL A 264 -15.13 6.20 0.99
N VAL A 265 -14.77 7.47 1.13
CA VAL A 265 -14.77 8.45 0.04
C VAL A 265 -13.33 8.81 -0.25
N SER A 266 -12.87 8.60 -1.48
CA SER A 266 -11.59 9.11 -1.94
C SER A 266 -11.77 10.45 -2.65
N VAL A 267 -10.86 11.39 -2.37
CA VAL A 267 -10.95 12.75 -2.91
C VAL A 267 -9.73 13.14 -3.72
N SER A 268 -9.97 13.89 -4.81
CA SER A 268 -8.91 14.37 -5.69
C SER A 268 -8.95 15.89 -5.86
N PRO A 269 -7.78 16.57 -5.99
CA PRO A 269 -7.70 17.99 -6.32
C PRO A 269 -8.12 18.23 -7.79
N ALA A 270 -8.22 19.52 -8.16
CA ALA A 270 -8.54 19.90 -9.53
C ALA A 270 -7.51 19.42 -10.57
N VAL A 271 -6.24 19.30 -10.16
CA VAL A 271 -5.16 18.74 -10.99
C VAL A 271 -4.82 17.33 -10.51
N ALA A 272 -5.40 16.34 -11.18
CA ALA A 272 -5.20 14.92 -10.89
C ALA A 272 -4.88 14.18 -12.19
N GLN A 273 -3.64 13.74 -12.34
CA GLN A 273 -3.13 12.96 -13.46
C GLN A 273 -2.36 11.74 -12.93
N PRO A 274 -3.02 10.81 -12.23
CA PRO A 274 -2.37 9.61 -11.72
C PRO A 274 -1.76 8.80 -12.87
N ASN A 275 -0.71 8.06 -12.58
CA ASN A 275 -0.22 7.10 -13.58
C ASN A 275 -1.31 6.03 -13.87
N ALA A 276 -1.24 5.40 -15.03
CA ALA A 276 -2.28 4.49 -15.51
C ALA A 276 -2.63 3.36 -14.52
N ASN A 277 -1.63 2.83 -13.79
CA ASN A 277 -1.87 1.75 -12.83
C ASN A 277 -2.61 2.23 -11.58
N ASP A 278 -2.23 3.39 -11.04
CA ASP A 278 -2.85 3.95 -9.84
C ASP A 278 -4.29 4.39 -10.15
N GLY A 279 -4.49 5.03 -11.30
CA GLY A 279 -5.82 5.40 -11.79
C GLY A 279 -6.72 4.18 -12.02
N ALA A 280 -6.19 3.12 -12.62
CA ALA A 280 -6.93 1.88 -12.84
C ALA A 280 -7.26 1.14 -11.54
N ALA A 281 -6.37 1.18 -10.52
CA ALA A 281 -6.65 0.60 -9.22
C ALA A 281 -7.79 1.33 -8.51
N LEU A 282 -7.77 2.67 -8.47
CA LEU A 282 -8.85 3.48 -7.89
C LEU A 282 -10.18 3.25 -8.60
N GLN A 283 -10.14 3.15 -9.94
CA GLN A 283 -11.33 2.86 -10.73
C GLN A 283 -11.88 1.46 -10.41
N ALA A 284 -11.01 0.45 -10.31
CA ALA A 284 -11.41 -0.90 -9.95
C ALA A 284 -12.04 -0.99 -8.55
N TYR A 285 -11.54 -0.21 -7.57
CA TYR A 285 -12.17 -0.12 -6.25
C TYR A 285 -13.56 0.49 -6.31
N ALA A 286 -13.73 1.57 -7.08
CA ALA A 286 -15.03 2.22 -7.26
C ALA A 286 -16.04 1.30 -7.97
N GLU A 287 -15.63 0.62 -9.05
CA GLU A 287 -16.47 -0.34 -9.78
C GLU A 287 -16.92 -1.55 -8.93
N ARG A 288 -16.10 -1.94 -7.96
CA ARG A 288 -16.44 -2.98 -6.97
C ARG A 288 -17.31 -2.45 -5.81
N GLY A 289 -17.65 -1.18 -5.79
CA GLY A 289 -18.43 -0.55 -4.72
C GLY A 289 -17.68 -0.45 -3.38
N LEU A 290 -16.35 -0.54 -3.39
CA LEU A 290 -15.52 -0.45 -2.18
C LEU A 290 -15.30 0.99 -1.72
N LEU A 291 -15.35 1.98 -2.62
CA LEU A 291 -15.28 3.41 -2.32
C LEU A 291 -16.09 4.24 -3.33
N VAL A 292 -16.35 5.48 -2.95
CA VAL A 292 -16.84 6.52 -3.85
C VAL A 292 -15.70 7.50 -4.14
N ARG A 293 -15.50 7.85 -5.41
CA ARG A 293 -14.52 8.86 -5.83
C ARG A 293 -15.20 10.21 -6.02
N GLN A 294 -14.62 11.25 -5.47
CA GLN A 294 -15.19 12.59 -5.50
C GLN A 294 -14.11 13.66 -5.70
N PRO A 295 -14.31 14.65 -6.60
CA PRO A 295 -13.50 15.87 -6.57
C PRO A 295 -13.69 16.63 -5.26
N LEU A 296 -12.62 17.28 -4.76
CA LEU A 296 -12.69 18.05 -3.51
C LEU A 296 -13.83 19.08 -3.48
N ALA A 297 -14.14 19.70 -4.63
CA ALA A 297 -15.20 20.69 -4.76
C ALA A 297 -16.62 20.18 -4.42
N GLY A 298 -16.84 18.86 -4.50
CA GLY A 298 -18.14 18.23 -4.21
C GLY A 298 -18.24 17.57 -2.84
N LEU A 299 -17.22 17.70 -2.00
CA LEU A 299 -17.14 16.96 -0.74
C LEU A 299 -18.26 17.28 0.26
N ALA A 300 -18.74 18.53 0.29
CA ALA A 300 -19.79 18.96 1.22
C ALA A 300 -21.11 18.19 1.05
N ASP A 301 -21.43 17.80 -0.18
CA ASP A 301 -22.70 17.19 -0.55
C ASP A 301 -22.65 15.68 -0.69
N ILE A 302 -21.47 15.07 -0.46
CA ILE A 302 -21.31 13.64 -0.69
C ILE A 302 -22.06 12.80 0.32
N ALA A 303 -22.70 11.73 -0.16
CA ALA A 303 -23.18 10.64 0.68
C ALA A 303 -22.11 9.55 0.78
N PHE A 304 -21.86 9.04 1.97
CA PHE A 304 -20.99 7.87 2.13
C PHE A 304 -21.69 6.63 1.54
N PRO A 305 -20.93 5.73 0.90
CA PRO A 305 -21.48 4.48 0.38
C PRO A 305 -21.98 3.58 1.53
N ASP A 306 -22.99 2.77 1.25
CA ASP A 306 -23.37 1.71 2.18
C ASP A 306 -22.25 0.67 2.31
N CYS A 307 -21.95 0.26 3.54
CA CYS A 307 -20.99 -0.82 3.81
C CYS A 307 -21.55 -2.21 3.50
N SER A 308 -22.35 -2.34 2.45
CA SER A 308 -22.95 -3.63 2.07
C SER A 308 -21.97 -4.57 1.37
N THR A 309 -20.88 -4.04 0.83
CA THR A 309 -19.85 -4.84 0.17
C THR A 309 -18.86 -5.36 1.22
N PRO A 310 -18.81 -6.67 1.49
CA PRO A 310 -17.86 -7.24 2.43
C PRO A 310 -16.42 -6.96 1.99
N VAL A 311 -15.53 -6.69 2.94
CA VAL A 311 -14.09 -6.61 2.68
C VAL A 311 -13.60 -8.00 2.25
N PRO A 312 -13.00 -8.16 1.06
CA PRO A 312 -12.51 -9.45 0.59
C PRO A 312 -11.43 -10.02 1.51
N ASP A 313 -11.44 -11.33 1.74
CA ASP A 313 -10.36 -12.03 2.46
C ASP A 313 -9.14 -12.25 1.56
N VAL A 314 -8.40 -11.17 1.35
CA VAL A 314 -7.18 -11.18 0.52
C VAL A 314 -6.05 -11.99 1.17
N GLN A 315 -6.07 -12.12 2.50
CA GLN A 315 -5.03 -12.87 3.21
C GLN A 315 -5.08 -14.36 2.89
N ALA A 316 -6.27 -14.95 2.88
CA ALA A 316 -6.44 -16.35 2.50
C ALA A 316 -5.96 -16.59 1.06
N GLU A 317 -6.38 -15.73 0.11
CA GLU A 317 -6.00 -15.85 -1.29
C GLU A 317 -4.47 -15.75 -1.49
N ILE A 318 -3.81 -14.78 -0.84
CA ILE A 318 -2.35 -14.64 -0.89
C ILE A 318 -1.67 -15.88 -0.30
N ALA A 319 -2.14 -16.38 0.86
CA ALA A 319 -1.57 -17.55 1.51
C ALA A 319 -1.64 -18.80 0.62
N ASP A 320 -2.80 -19.05 0.00
CA ASP A 320 -3.01 -20.20 -0.86
C ASP A 320 -2.11 -20.14 -2.12
N VAL A 321 -2.00 -18.98 -2.76
CA VAL A 321 -1.08 -18.78 -3.90
C VAL A 321 0.37 -19.01 -3.49
N VAL A 322 0.82 -18.42 -2.38
CA VAL A 322 2.23 -18.52 -1.95
C VAL A 322 2.55 -19.97 -1.55
N LEU A 323 1.64 -20.69 -0.89
CA LEU A 323 1.83 -22.10 -0.55
C LEU A 323 1.97 -22.96 -1.80
N ALA A 324 1.12 -22.74 -2.81
CA ALA A 324 1.24 -23.47 -4.08
C ALA A 324 2.59 -23.22 -4.79
N LEU A 325 3.17 -22.00 -4.67
CA LEU A 325 4.50 -21.69 -5.20
C LEU A 325 5.66 -22.36 -4.43
N LEU A 326 5.42 -22.71 -3.17
CA LEU A 326 6.39 -23.40 -2.30
C LEU A 326 6.36 -24.92 -2.43
N GLU A 327 5.28 -25.48 -2.98
CA GLU A 327 5.21 -26.91 -3.27
C GLU A 327 6.21 -27.27 -4.38
N PRO A 328 6.96 -28.37 -4.24
CA PRO A 328 7.82 -28.82 -5.32
C PRO A 328 6.93 -29.13 -6.54
N THR A 329 7.22 -28.47 -7.67
CA THR A 329 6.64 -28.88 -8.96
C THR A 329 6.97 -30.35 -9.19
N THR A 330 5.99 -31.22 -8.99
CA THR A 330 6.12 -32.63 -9.38
C THR A 330 6.37 -32.65 -10.89
N PRO A 331 7.46 -33.28 -11.37
CA PRO A 331 7.81 -33.28 -12.78
C PRO A 331 6.78 -34.01 -13.63
#